data_e09916f354848c090cdad752c62cfbd6
#
_entry.id   e09916f354848c090cdad752c62cfbd6
#
_cell.length_a   1.000
_cell.length_b   1.000
_cell.length_c   1.000
_cell.angle_alpha   90.00
_cell.angle_beta   90.00
_cell.angle_gamma   90.00
#
_symmetry.space_group_name_H-M   'P 1'
#
loop_
_entity.id
_entity.type
_entity.pdbx_description
1 polymer ?
#
loop_
_entity_poly.entity_id
_entity_poly.type
_entity_poly.pdbx_seq_one_letter_code
_entity_poly.pdbx_strand_id
1 'polypeptide(L)'
;MHLFYCIKSYFDYFCQMNQQQLIMSKTKKYIIGIISTILICGGIAIGGLYYLFMYPQFHPENKAYIYIDNNDNIDSVYNKVSHTGKANQFLGFKLMAKYRKYGENIHTGKYAINPKENVYHVFSRLYRGYQEPTNLIIGSVRTLDRLAKNASQQLMIDSIDIANLLTEKSILQEYNFTKQTLPALFIPNTYQVYWNISSKEFLNRMFKEYKRFWTEGRQNKAKAIG
;
A
#
# COMPACT_ATOMS: atom_id res chain seq x y z
N MET A 1 -16.47 -87.63 -21.67
CA MET A 1 -15.37 -86.67 -21.93
C MET A 1 -15.86 -85.19 -21.98
N HIS A 2 -17.09 -84.90 -22.42
CA HIS A 2 -17.64 -83.53 -22.52
C HIS A 2 -17.92 -82.83 -21.14
N LEU A 3 -18.28 -83.58 -20.09
CA LEU A 3 -18.62 -83.00 -18.78
C LEU A 3 -17.39 -82.40 -18.06
N PHE A 4 -16.22 -83.00 -18.23
CA PHE A 4 -14.96 -82.50 -17.64
C PHE A 4 -14.47 -81.19 -18.30
N TYR A 5 -14.72 -81.00 -19.58
CA TYR A 5 -14.36 -79.74 -20.28
C TYR A 5 -15.24 -78.58 -19.82
N CYS A 6 -16.52 -78.81 -19.59
CA CYS A 6 -17.46 -77.78 -19.12
C CYS A 6 -17.15 -77.34 -17.71
N ILE A 7 -16.79 -78.22 -16.78
CA ILE A 7 -16.44 -77.91 -15.40
C ILE A 7 -15.12 -77.12 -15.34
N LYS A 8 -14.13 -77.50 -16.16
CA LYS A 8 -12.87 -76.79 -16.24
C LYS A 8 -13.04 -75.36 -16.75
N SER A 9 -13.84 -75.19 -17.81
CA SER A 9 -14.15 -73.86 -18.39
C SER A 9 -14.88 -72.96 -17.40
N TYR A 10 -15.80 -73.54 -16.60
CA TYR A 10 -16.53 -72.79 -15.57
C TYR A 10 -15.61 -72.35 -14.40
N PHE A 11 -14.68 -73.21 -14.01
CA PHE A 11 -13.71 -72.93 -12.97
C PHE A 11 -12.68 -71.85 -13.42
N ASP A 12 -12.23 -71.92 -14.67
CA ASP A 12 -11.34 -70.92 -15.22
C ASP A 12 -12.01 -69.54 -15.36
N TYR A 13 -13.30 -69.52 -15.75
CA TYR A 13 -14.10 -68.30 -15.80
C TYR A 13 -14.31 -67.67 -14.43
N PHE A 14 -14.60 -68.49 -13.40
CA PHE A 14 -14.80 -68.06 -12.02
C PHE A 14 -13.48 -67.54 -11.40
N CYS A 15 -12.37 -68.18 -11.73
CA CYS A 15 -11.04 -67.75 -11.32
C CYS A 15 -10.62 -66.42 -11.96
N GLN A 16 -10.94 -66.22 -13.24
CA GLN A 16 -10.70 -64.96 -13.92
C GLN A 16 -11.56 -63.80 -13.37
N MET A 17 -12.87 -64.06 -13.09
CA MET A 17 -13.75 -63.08 -12.49
C MET A 17 -13.28 -62.65 -11.10
N ASN A 18 -12.83 -63.61 -10.30
CA ASN A 18 -12.32 -63.32 -8.95
C ASN A 18 -11.01 -62.55 -8.99
N GLN A 19 -10.13 -62.84 -9.94
CA GLN A 19 -8.90 -62.08 -10.18
C GLN A 19 -9.22 -60.65 -10.67
N GLN A 20 -10.19 -60.46 -11.55
CA GLN A 20 -10.60 -59.12 -12.03
C GLN A 20 -11.24 -58.29 -10.90
N GLN A 21 -12.08 -58.90 -10.04
CA GLN A 21 -12.64 -58.21 -8.89
C GLN A 21 -11.55 -57.79 -7.85
N LEU A 22 -10.54 -58.63 -7.67
CA LEU A 22 -9.41 -58.33 -6.78
C LEU A 22 -8.55 -57.17 -7.31
N ILE A 23 -8.30 -57.14 -8.64
CA ILE A 23 -7.54 -56.08 -9.32
C ILE A 23 -8.34 -54.76 -9.28
N MET A 24 -9.65 -54.79 -9.57
CA MET A 24 -10.51 -53.59 -9.45
C MET A 24 -10.60 -53.07 -8.02
N SER A 25 -10.60 -53.88 -6.99
CA SER A 25 -10.57 -53.48 -5.60
C SER A 25 -9.25 -52.80 -5.22
N LYS A 26 -8.10 -53.31 -5.70
CA LYS A 26 -6.79 -52.72 -5.47
C LYS A 26 -6.66 -51.35 -6.20
N THR A 27 -7.05 -51.29 -7.50
CA THR A 27 -7.03 -50.04 -8.27
C THR A 27 -7.91 -48.96 -7.64
N LYS A 28 -9.11 -49.26 -7.16
CA LYS A 28 -9.96 -48.31 -6.44
C LYS A 28 -9.29 -47.76 -5.18
N LYS A 29 -8.61 -48.62 -4.40
CA LYS A 29 -7.85 -48.17 -3.22
C LYS A 29 -6.71 -47.24 -3.57
N TYR A 30 -5.96 -47.51 -4.66
CA TYR A 30 -4.89 -46.62 -5.15
C TYR A 30 -5.44 -45.27 -5.65
N ILE A 31 -6.55 -45.28 -6.38
CA ILE A 31 -7.20 -44.04 -6.87
C ILE A 31 -7.67 -43.18 -5.68
N ILE A 32 -8.31 -43.79 -4.69
CA ILE A 32 -8.74 -43.08 -3.48
C ILE A 32 -7.52 -42.50 -2.74
N GLY A 33 -6.45 -43.28 -2.61
CA GLY A 33 -5.20 -42.82 -2.00
C GLY A 33 -4.62 -41.59 -2.73
N ILE A 34 -4.55 -41.63 -4.07
CA ILE A 34 -4.06 -40.52 -4.88
C ILE A 34 -4.94 -39.27 -4.71
N ILE A 35 -6.27 -39.42 -4.78
CA ILE A 35 -7.21 -38.31 -4.58
C ILE A 35 -7.05 -37.71 -3.18
N SER A 36 -6.97 -38.55 -2.14
CA SER A 36 -6.76 -38.10 -0.75
C SER A 36 -5.46 -37.32 -0.61
N THR A 37 -4.37 -37.80 -1.19
CA THR A 37 -3.07 -37.10 -1.16
C THR A 37 -3.15 -35.74 -1.85
N ILE A 38 -3.80 -35.66 -3.02
CA ILE A 38 -3.99 -34.39 -3.75
C ILE A 38 -4.81 -33.41 -2.92
N LEU A 39 -5.88 -33.86 -2.25
CA LEU A 39 -6.72 -33.02 -1.39
C LEU A 39 -5.93 -32.50 -0.18
N ILE A 40 -5.15 -33.36 0.46
CA ILE A 40 -4.30 -32.97 1.61
C ILE A 40 -3.24 -31.94 1.17
N CYS A 41 -2.51 -32.23 0.09
CA CYS A 41 -1.51 -31.30 -0.45
C CYS A 41 -2.13 -29.97 -0.88
N GLY A 42 -3.31 -30.00 -1.51
CA GLY A 42 -4.09 -28.82 -1.88
C GLY A 42 -4.51 -28.00 -0.64
N GLY A 43 -4.99 -28.68 0.40
CA GLY A 43 -5.35 -28.04 1.68
C GLY A 43 -4.16 -27.35 2.35
N ILE A 44 -3.01 -28.02 2.40
CA ILE A 44 -1.76 -27.46 2.95
C ILE A 44 -1.31 -26.23 2.12
N ALA A 45 -1.36 -26.32 0.79
CA ALA A 45 -0.99 -25.21 -0.07
C ALA A 45 -1.91 -23.99 0.11
N ILE A 46 -3.22 -24.19 0.16
CA ILE A 46 -4.21 -23.14 0.39
C ILE A 46 -4.01 -22.52 1.79
N GLY A 47 -3.85 -23.36 2.82
CA GLY A 47 -3.58 -22.89 4.19
C GLY A 47 -2.28 -22.08 4.28
N GLY A 48 -1.23 -22.52 3.60
CA GLY A 48 0.03 -21.80 3.50
C GLY A 48 -0.10 -20.43 2.81
N LEU A 49 -0.82 -20.36 1.70
CA LEU A 49 -1.09 -19.10 1.00
C LEU A 49 -1.94 -18.16 1.88
N TYR A 50 -2.98 -18.69 2.54
CA TYR A 50 -3.76 -17.89 3.48
C TYR A 50 -2.89 -17.32 4.60
N TYR A 51 -2.02 -18.13 5.21
CA TYR A 51 -1.11 -17.69 6.26
C TYR A 51 -0.13 -16.61 5.78
N LEU A 52 0.42 -16.75 4.56
CA LEU A 52 1.39 -15.80 4.03
C LEU A 52 0.78 -14.43 3.69
N PHE A 53 -0.47 -14.40 3.22
CA PHE A 53 -1.05 -13.18 2.65
C PHE A 53 -2.21 -12.60 3.47
N MET A 54 -3.04 -13.44 4.07
CA MET A 54 -4.29 -13.02 4.72
C MET A 54 -4.24 -13.07 6.25
N TYR A 55 -3.33 -13.89 6.83
CA TYR A 55 -3.17 -13.90 8.27
C TYR A 55 -2.52 -12.59 8.75
N PRO A 56 -2.94 -12.01 9.88
CA PRO A 56 -2.35 -10.80 10.44
C PRO A 56 -0.86 -11.00 10.73
N GLN A 57 -0.01 -10.22 10.07
CA GLN A 57 1.45 -10.29 10.23
C GLN A 57 2.04 -9.04 10.87
N PHE A 58 1.34 -7.91 10.79
CA PHE A 58 1.80 -6.64 11.32
C PHE A 58 1.25 -6.37 12.71
N HIS A 59 2.13 -6.06 13.66
CA HIS A 59 1.79 -5.90 15.08
C HIS A 59 2.41 -4.63 15.70
N PRO A 60 2.31 -3.45 15.08
CA PRO A 60 2.69 -2.23 15.75
C PRO A 60 1.76 -2.00 16.97
N GLU A 61 2.24 -1.37 18.02
CA GLU A 61 1.43 -1.08 19.23
C GLU A 61 0.22 -0.20 18.93
N ASN A 62 0.46 0.81 18.10
CA ASN A 62 -0.55 1.74 17.60
C ASN A 62 -0.42 1.84 16.08
N LYS A 63 -1.36 2.57 15.45
CA LYS A 63 -1.25 2.92 14.04
C LYS A 63 0.11 3.58 13.77
N ALA A 64 0.94 2.92 13.00
CA ALA A 64 2.28 3.37 12.64
C ALA A 64 2.29 3.97 11.23
N TYR A 65 3.24 4.84 10.95
CA TYR A 65 3.38 5.48 9.65
C TYR A 65 4.78 5.22 9.08
N ILE A 66 4.82 4.88 7.81
CA ILE A 66 6.05 4.84 7.03
C ILE A 66 6.04 5.97 6.00
N TYR A 67 7.22 6.52 5.77
CA TYR A 67 7.45 7.58 4.79
C TYR A 67 8.38 7.05 3.72
N ILE A 68 7.90 7.03 2.48
CA ILE A 68 8.65 6.59 1.30
C ILE A 68 8.95 7.82 0.47
N ASP A 69 10.22 8.12 0.29
CA ASP A 69 10.72 9.27 -0.47
C ASP A 69 11.33 8.84 -1.83
N ASN A 70 11.82 9.81 -2.60
CA ASN A 70 12.39 9.57 -3.93
C ASN A 70 13.71 8.77 -3.92
N ASN A 71 14.39 8.69 -2.78
CA ASN A 71 15.66 7.98 -2.63
C ASN A 71 15.46 6.52 -2.18
N ASP A 72 14.22 6.13 -1.87
CA ASP A 72 13.92 4.79 -1.42
C ASP A 72 13.98 3.79 -2.58
N ASN A 73 14.73 2.73 -2.37
CA ASN A 73 14.71 1.54 -3.20
C ASN A 73 13.88 0.43 -2.53
N ILE A 74 13.74 -0.70 -3.20
CA ILE A 74 12.92 -1.81 -2.70
C ILE A 74 13.41 -2.36 -1.35
N ASP A 75 14.71 -2.37 -1.11
CA ASP A 75 15.28 -2.88 0.14
C ASP A 75 15.03 -1.91 1.30
N SER A 76 15.12 -0.59 1.06
CA SER A 76 14.77 0.41 2.05
C SER A 76 13.28 0.34 2.40
N VAL A 77 12.40 0.14 1.42
CA VAL A 77 10.97 -0.08 1.67
C VAL A 77 10.73 -1.34 2.49
N TYR A 78 11.42 -2.46 2.18
CA TYR A 78 11.33 -3.68 2.98
C TYR A 78 11.72 -3.43 4.45
N ASN A 79 12.82 -2.73 4.67
CA ASN A 79 13.28 -2.39 6.01
C ASN A 79 12.29 -1.49 6.75
N LYS A 80 11.81 -0.41 6.10
CA LYS A 80 10.82 0.50 6.67
C LYS A 80 9.53 -0.23 7.05
N VAL A 81 8.97 -1.04 6.14
CA VAL A 81 7.70 -1.76 6.36
C VAL A 81 7.85 -2.82 7.45
N SER A 82 8.90 -3.65 7.39
CA SER A 82 9.07 -4.75 8.34
C SER A 82 9.36 -4.26 9.76
N HIS A 83 10.22 -3.25 9.88
CA HIS A 83 10.63 -2.72 11.18
C HIS A 83 9.52 -1.89 11.84
N THR A 84 8.96 -0.92 11.11
CA THR A 84 7.90 -0.05 11.64
C THR A 84 6.60 -0.82 11.87
N GLY A 85 6.27 -1.75 10.99
CA GLY A 85 5.10 -2.61 11.11
C GLY A 85 5.25 -3.74 12.12
N LYS A 86 6.44 -3.96 12.72
CA LYS A 86 6.75 -5.10 13.60
C LYS A 86 6.22 -6.40 13.00
N ALA A 87 6.66 -6.69 11.76
CA ALA A 87 6.17 -7.84 11.01
C ALA A 87 6.73 -9.16 11.58
N ASN A 88 5.86 -10.10 11.94
CA ASN A 88 6.27 -11.43 12.41
C ASN A 88 6.92 -12.25 11.29
N GLN A 89 6.39 -12.11 10.07
CA GLN A 89 6.91 -12.78 8.88
C GLN A 89 6.74 -11.84 7.67
N PHE A 90 7.74 -11.79 6.81
CA PHE A 90 7.79 -10.82 5.70
C PHE A 90 7.92 -11.48 4.31
N LEU A 91 7.93 -12.81 4.24
CA LEU A 91 8.07 -13.55 2.98
C LEU A 91 6.93 -13.24 2.00
N GLY A 92 5.69 -13.21 2.50
CA GLY A 92 4.51 -12.91 1.68
C GLY A 92 4.61 -11.54 1.01
N PHE A 93 5.09 -10.52 1.73
CA PHE A 93 5.29 -9.18 1.17
C PHE A 93 6.35 -9.19 0.05
N LYS A 94 7.51 -9.82 0.27
CA LYS A 94 8.57 -9.95 -0.74
C LYS A 94 8.10 -10.68 -1.99
N LEU A 95 7.32 -11.76 -1.83
CA LEU A 95 6.75 -12.51 -2.95
C LEU A 95 5.79 -11.65 -3.77
N MET A 96 4.88 -10.89 -3.13
CA MET A 96 3.98 -9.97 -3.83
C MET A 96 4.75 -8.86 -4.53
N ALA A 97 5.74 -8.26 -3.87
CA ALA A 97 6.57 -7.21 -4.43
C ALA A 97 7.33 -7.69 -5.68
N LYS A 98 7.91 -8.89 -5.64
CA LYS A 98 8.57 -9.52 -6.78
C LYS A 98 7.59 -9.81 -7.92
N TYR A 99 6.45 -10.43 -7.61
CA TYR A 99 5.43 -10.79 -8.61
C TYR A 99 4.86 -9.56 -9.31
N ARG A 100 4.62 -8.48 -8.57
CA ARG A 100 4.07 -7.21 -9.09
C ARG A 100 5.14 -6.25 -9.61
N LYS A 101 6.42 -6.63 -9.58
CA LYS A 101 7.56 -5.78 -9.97
C LYS A 101 7.53 -4.40 -9.26
N TYR A 102 7.17 -4.40 -7.99
CA TYR A 102 6.95 -3.17 -7.22
C TYR A 102 8.21 -2.30 -7.15
N GLY A 103 9.41 -2.89 -7.18
CA GLY A 103 10.67 -2.15 -7.20
C GLY A 103 10.87 -1.25 -8.42
N GLU A 104 10.15 -1.49 -9.53
CA GLU A 104 10.20 -0.65 -10.74
C GLU A 104 9.27 0.59 -10.63
N ASN A 105 8.31 0.57 -9.71
CA ASN A 105 7.34 1.65 -9.54
C ASN A 105 6.96 1.82 -8.05
N ILE A 106 7.89 2.36 -7.28
CA ILE A 106 7.69 2.68 -5.86
C ILE A 106 6.99 4.03 -5.78
N HIS A 107 5.81 4.06 -5.17
CA HIS A 107 5.07 5.29 -4.93
C HIS A 107 5.56 5.97 -3.65
N THR A 108 6.05 7.20 -3.78
CA THR A 108 6.39 8.04 -2.63
C THR A 108 5.13 8.41 -1.84
N GLY A 109 5.29 8.65 -0.54
CA GLY A 109 4.18 9.11 0.29
C GLY A 109 4.23 8.62 1.73
N LYS A 110 3.21 9.00 2.49
CA LYS A 110 2.97 8.58 3.86
C LYS A 110 1.93 7.48 3.89
N TYR A 111 2.30 6.31 4.40
CA TYR A 111 1.43 5.14 4.45
C TYR A 111 1.24 4.67 5.88
N ALA A 112 0.01 4.34 6.23
CA ALA A 112 -0.30 3.79 7.54
C ALA A 112 -0.13 2.26 7.55
N ILE A 113 0.26 1.71 8.71
CA ILE A 113 0.21 0.29 9.03
C ILE A 113 -0.56 0.17 10.34
N ASN A 114 -1.72 -0.50 10.30
CA ASN A 114 -2.53 -0.68 11.48
C ASN A 114 -2.15 -1.98 12.22
N PRO A 115 -2.41 -2.06 13.53
CA PRO A 115 -2.28 -3.31 14.27
C PRO A 115 -3.14 -4.42 13.67
N LYS A 116 -2.61 -5.64 13.62
CA LYS A 116 -3.27 -6.84 13.09
C LYS A 116 -3.62 -6.76 11.59
N GLU A 117 -2.96 -5.90 10.82
CA GLU A 117 -3.08 -5.92 9.36
C GLU A 117 -2.37 -7.13 8.75
N ASN A 118 -2.88 -7.58 7.61
CA ASN A 118 -2.26 -8.63 6.82
C ASN A 118 -1.37 -8.05 5.72
N VAL A 119 -0.55 -8.91 5.14
CA VAL A 119 0.39 -8.53 4.07
C VAL A 119 -0.33 -7.97 2.86
N TYR A 120 -1.45 -8.57 2.45
CA TYR A 120 -2.20 -8.15 1.27
C TYR A 120 -2.67 -6.70 1.37
N HIS A 121 -3.22 -6.30 2.51
CA HIS A 121 -3.71 -4.92 2.72
C HIS A 121 -2.57 -3.90 2.73
N VAL A 122 -1.51 -4.18 3.48
CA VAL A 122 -0.36 -3.27 3.53
C VAL A 122 0.31 -3.14 2.16
N PHE A 123 0.59 -4.27 1.49
CA PHE A 123 1.18 -4.25 0.16
C PHE A 123 0.29 -3.53 -0.87
N SER A 124 -1.01 -3.83 -0.88
CA SER A 124 -1.94 -3.18 -1.82
C SER A 124 -2.02 -1.68 -1.65
N ARG A 125 -1.92 -1.19 -0.40
CA ARG A 125 -1.87 0.25 -0.08
C ARG A 125 -0.65 0.91 -0.69
N LEU A 126 0.53 0.32 -0.52
CA LEU A 126 1.78 0.83 -1.07
C LEU A 126 1.80 0.74 -2.60
N TYR A 127 1.42 -0.41 -3.14
CA TYR A 127 1.41 -0.66 -4.57
C TYR A 127 0.49 0.27 -5.36
N ARG A 128 -0.66 0.65 -4.77
CA ARG A 128 -1.63 1.56 -5.39
C ARG A 128 -1.39 3.03 -5.03
N GLY A 129 -0.41 3.34 -4.19
CA GLY A 129 -0.15 4.70 -3.74
C GLY A 129 -1.27 5.28 -2.85
N TYR A 130 -2.01 4.47 -2.11
CA TYR A 130 -3.08 4.93 -1.21
C TYR A 130 -2.48 5.52 0.06
N GLN A 131 -2.08 6.79 -0.06
CA GLN A 131 -1.48 7.56 1.01
C GLN A 131 -2.50 7.99 2.06
N GLU A 132 -2.01 8.24 3.27
CA GLU A 132 -2.77 8.90 4.31
C GLU A 132 -2.40 10.39 4.37
N PRO A 133 -3.39 11.31 4.41
CA PRO A 133 -3.12 12.73 4.53
C PRO A 133 -2.33 13.05 5.81
N THR A 134 -1.51 14.09 5.75
CA THR A 134 -0.84 14.65 6.93
C THR A 134 -1.43 16.01 7.26
N ASN A 135 -1.42 16.36 8.53
CA ASN A 135 -1.83 17.67 9.01
C ASN A 135 -0.65 18.63 8.91
N LEU A 136 -0.66 19.49 7.92
CA LEU A 136 0.31 20.56 7.75
C LEU A 136 -0.11 21.77 8.60
N ILE A 137 0.69 22.13 9.58
CA ILE A 137 0.42 23.28 10.46
C ILE A 137 1.17 24.49 9.92
N ILE A 138 0.43 25.48 9.42
CA ILE A 138 0.95 26.79 9.04
C ILE A 138 0.64 27.76 10.18
N GLY A 139 1.67 28.16 10.91
CA GLY A 139 1.55 29.20 11.94
C GLY A 139 1.64 30.60 11.35
N SER A 140 1.58 31.64 12.21
CA SER A 140 1.87 33.00 11.80
C SER A 140 3.34 33.14 11.45
N VAL A 141 3.64 33.36 10.18
CA VAL A 141 5.01 33.52 9.67
C VAL A 141 5.21 34.93 9.10
N ARG A 142 6.34 35.54 9.46
CA ARG A 142 6.68 36.89 9.01
C ARG A 142 7.56 36.89 7.76
N THR A 143 8.27 35.80 7.49
CA THR A 143 9.20 35.67 6.38
C THR A 143 8.95 34.41 5.58
N LEU A 144 9.17 34.46 4.26
CA LEU A 144 9.03 33.31 3.36
C LEU A 144 10.03 32.19 3.67
N ASP A 145 11.25 32.53 4.11
CA ASP A 145 12.26 31.52 4.49
C ASP A 145 11.81 30.70 5.71
N ARG A 146 11.21 31.37 6.70
CA ARG A 146 10.67 30.67 7.87
C ARG A 146 9.49 29.79 7.52
N LEU A 147 8.66 30.24 6.56
CA LEU A 147 7.58 29.42 6.02
C LEU A 147 8.12 28.18 5.31
N ALA A 148 9.08 28.37 4.40
CA ALA A 148 9.70 27.29 3.64
C ALA A 148 10.32 26.23 4.57
N LYS A 149 11.08 26.69 5.59
CA LYS A 149 11.65 25.80 6.60
C LYS A 149 10.58 25.06 7.42
N ASN A 150 9.50 25.71 7.81
CA ASN A 150 8.42 25.07 8.55
C ASN A 150 7.67 24.02 7.71
N ALA A 151 7.41 24.33 6.44
CA ALA A 151 6.76 23.40 5.53
C ALA A 151 7.64 22.18 5.22
N SER A 152 8.93 22.36 4.99
CA SER A 152 9.87 21.26 4.70
C SER A 152 10.10 20.32 5.88
N GLN A 153 9.91 20.76 7.09
CA GLN A 153 9.97 19.89 8.28
C GLN A 153 8.75 18.95 8.39
N GLN A 154 7.65 19.27 7.72
CA GLN A 154 6.39 18.55 7.81
C GLN A 154 6.06 17.77 6.51
N LEU A 155 6.66 18.13 5.40
CA LEU A 155 6.42 17.59 4.05
C LEU A 155 7.71 17.05 3.43
N MET A 156 7.60 16.32 2.35
CA MET A 156 8.76 15.82 1.59
C MET A 156 9.49 16.93 0.79
N ILE A 157 8.90 18.09 0.66
CA ILE A 157 9.43 19.20 -0.15
C ILE A 157 10.68 19.79 0.52
N ASP A 158 11.73 20.06 -0.27
CA ASP A 158 12.90 20.80 0.21
C ASP A 158 12.56 22.27 0.47
N SER A 159 13.16 22.83 1.52
CA SER A 159 13.01 24.26 1.87
C SER A 159 13.54 25.19 0.77
N ILE A 160 14.59 24.78 0.07
CA ILE A 160 15.18 25.53 -1.03
C ILE A 160 14.21 25.57 -2.22
N ASP A 161 13.57 24.45 -2.54
CA ASP A 161 12.60 24.38 -3.64
C ASP A 161 11.38 25.28 -3.36
N ILE A 162 10.89 25.29 -2.13
CA ILE A 162 9.81 26.21 -1.74
C ILE A 162 10.29 27.66 -1.84
N ALA A 163 11.44 27.99 -1.27
CA ALA A 163 11.96 29.36 -1.27
C ALA A 163 12.18 29.91 -2.69
N ASN A 164 12.75 29.09 -3.57
CA ASN A 164 12.95 29.44 -4.98
C ASN A 164 11.61 29.70 -5.69
N LEU A 165 10.65 28.78 -5.53
CA LEU A 165 9.31 28.92 -6.10
C LEU A 165 8.62 30.21 -5.63
N LEU A 166 8.68 30.53 -4.35
CA LEU A 166 8.05 31.71 -3.76
C LEU A 166 8.70 33.04 -4.18
N THR A 167 9.90 33.00 -4.73
CA THR A 167 10.62 34.18 -5.22
C THR A 167 10.61 34.32 -6.74
N GLU A 168 10.06 33.33 -7.45
CA GLU A 168 10.00 33.33 -8.91
C GLU A 168 9.01 34.39 -9.43
N LYS A 169 9.45 35.23 -10.36
CA LYS A 169 8.62 36.32 -10.90
C LYS A 169 7.36 35.84 -11.60
N SER A 170 7.43 34.72 -12.33
CA SER A 170 6.30 34.12 -13.01
C SER A 170 5.21 33.74 -12.02
N ILE A 171 5.58 33.14 -10.90
CA ILE A 171 4.66 32.75 -9.83
C ILE A 171 4.04 33.96 -9.15
N LEU A 172 4.83 34.98 -8.82
CA LEU A 172 4.32 36.21 -8.22
C LEU A 172 3.28 36.89 -9.13
N GLN A 173 3.52 36.89 -10.43
CA GLN A 173 2.57 37.43 -11.43
C GLN A 173 1.32 36.55 -11.56
N GLU A 174 1.48 35.21 -11.63
CA GLU A 174 0.37 34.26 -11.75
C GLU A 174 -0.64 34.42 -10.59
N TYR A 175 -0.15 34.62 -9.38
CA TYR A 175 -1.00 34.76 -8.18
C TYR A 175 -1.31 36.20 -7.80
N ASN A 176 -0.79 37.18 -8.56
CA ASN A 176 -0.98 38.62 -8.33
C ASN A 176 -0.47 39.08 -6.95
N PHE A 177 0.72 38.62 -6.56
CA PHE A 177 1.40 39.02 -5.32
C PHE A 177 2.77 39.65 -5.63
N THR A 178 3.28 40.42 -4.68
CA THR A 178 4.66 40.83 -4.61
C THR A 178 5.40 40.05 -3.52
N LYS A 179 6.74 40.12 -3.48
CA LYS A 179 7.51 39.49 -2.39
C LYS A 179 7.05 39.95 -0.98
N GLN A 180 6.64 41.23 -0.89
CA GLN A 180 6.19 41.83 0.37
C GLN A 180 4.79 41.36 0.77
N THR A 181 3.91 41.14 -0.18
CA THR A 181 2.50 40.77 0.08
C THR A 181 2.28 39.26 0.09
N LEU A 182 3.20 38.47 -0.50
CA LEU A 182 3.07 37.01 -0.57
C LEU A 182 2.91 36.29 0.77
N PRO A 183 3.52 36.72 1.88
CA PRO A 183 3.26 36.11 3.19
C PRO A 183 1.78 36.11 3.61
N ALA A 184 0.97 37.08 3.14
CA ALA A 184 -0.46 37.15 3.41
C ALA A 184 -1.26 36.03 2.73
N LEU A 185 -0.70 35.35 1.73
CA LEU A 185 -1.28 34.16 1.10
C LEU A 185 -1.46 33.00 2.10
N PHE A 186 -0.55 32.89 3.06
CA PHE A 186 -0.46 31.76 3.98
C PHE A 186 -1.27 32.01 5.23
N ILE A 187 -2.56 31.73 5.16
CA ILE A 187 -3.47 31.87 6.30
C ILE A 187 -3.08 30.86 7.39
N PRO A 188 -2.84 31.31 8.64
CA PRO A 188 -2.53 30.39 9.74
C PRO A 188 -3.69 29.41 10.00
N ASN A 189 -3.42 28.14 9.80
CA ASN A 189 -4.38 27.05 9.98
C ASN A 189 -3.68 25.68 9.90
N THR A 190 -4.43 24.62 10.16
CA THR A 190 -4.01 23.22 9.90
C THR A 190 -4.67 22.74 8.62
N TYR A 191 -3.86 22.31 7.66
CA TYR A 191 -4.29 21.87 6.36
C TYR A 191 -4.04 20.39 6.17
N GLN A 192 -5.01 19.65 5.65
CA GLN A 192 -4.80 18.26 5.24
C GLN A 192 -4.22 18.25 3.81
N VAL A 193 -3.03 17.69 3.68
CA VAL A 193 -2.31 17.54 2.41
C VAL A 193 -1.62 16.18 2.37
N TYR A 194 -1.25 15.71 1.19
CA TYR A 194 -0.37 14.55 1.09
C TYR A 194 1.08 14.94 1.42
N TRP A 195 1.80 14.05 2.09
CA TRP A 195 3.16 14.32 2.53
C TRP A 195 4.13 14.60 1.37
N ASN A 196 3.92 13.94 0.22
CA ASN A 196 4.72 14.09 -1.00
C ASN A 196 4.15 15.13 -1.99
N ILE A 197 3.32 16.06 -1.51
CA ILE A 197 2.81 17.17 -2.33
C ILE A 197 3.97 17.95 -2.96
N SER A 198 3.87 18.33 -4.22
CA SER A 198 4.88 19.17 -4.86
C SER A 198 4.82 20.62 -4.40
N SER A 199 5.92 21.39 -4.56
CA SER A 199 5.96 22.80 -4.19
C SER A 199 4.87 23.62 -4.90
N LYS A 200 4.60 23.34 -6.16
CA LYS A 200 3.56 24.02 -6.94
C LYS A 200 2.15 23.66 -6.44
N GLU A 201 1.87 22.40 -6.18
CA GLU A 201 0.58 21.97 -5.63
C GLU A 201 0.36 22.50 -4.21
N PHE A 202 1.43 22.57 -3.39
CA PHE A 202 1.38 23.22 -2.09
C PHE A 202 0.97 24.69 -2.22
N LEU A 203 1.60 25.45 -3.11
CA LEU A 203 1.26 26.86 -3.34
C LEU A 203 -0.17 27.02 -3.86
N ASN A 204 -0.59 26.19 -4.81
CA ASN A 204 -1.97 26.15 -5.31
C ASN A 204 -2.99 25.88 -4.20
N ARG A 205 -2.66 24.96 -3.29
CA ARG A 205 -3.49 24.66 -2.14
C ARG A 205 -3.63 25.87 -1.21
N MET A 206 -2.53 26.54 -0.91
CA MET A 206 -2.55 27.75 -0.08
C MET A 206 -3.35 28.88 -0.75
N PHE A 207 -3.21 29.07 -2.06
CA PHE A 207 -3.96 30.08 -2.79
C PHE A 207 -5.48 29.80 -2.81
N LYS A 208 -5.85 28.54 -2.94
CA LYS A 208 -7.27 28.13 -2.82
C LYS A 208 -7.86 28.47 -1.45
N GLU A 209 -7.11 28.22 -0.38
CA GLU A 209 -7.53 28.53 0.98
C GLU A 209 -7.53 30.04 1.25
N TYR A 210 -6.58 30.80 0.68
CA TYR A 210 -6.57 32.25 0.70
C TYR A 210 -7.85 32.84 0.08
N LYS A 211 -8.22 32.39 -1.14
CA LYS A 211 -9.46 32.83 -1.81
C LYS A 211 -10.70 32.48 -0.99
N ARG A 212 -10.72 31.30 -0.38
CA ARG A 212 -11.83 30.84 0.48
C ARG A 212 -11.93 31.68 1.75
N PHE A 213 -10.80 32.12 2.30
CA PHE A 213 -10.77 32.96 3.49
C PHE A 213 -11.27 34.37 3.20
N TRP A 214 -10.79 34.99 2.13
CA TRP A 214 -11.12 36.39 1.78
C TRP A 214 -12.44 36.48 1.00
N THR A 215 -13.55 36.26 1.69
CA THR A 215 -14.90 36.52 1.16
C THR A 215 -15.16 38.03 1.01
N GLU A 216 -16.12 38.42 0.16
CA GLU A 216 -16.52 39.83 -0.01
C GLU A 216 -16.77 40.55 1.31
N GLY A 217 -17.47 39.87 2.25
CA GLY A 217 -17.76 40.45 3.55
C GLY A 217 -16.50 40.74 4.38
N ARG A 218 -15.48 39.84 4.33
CA ARG A 218 -14.17 40.07 4.99
C ARG A 218 -13.37 41.17 4.31
N GLN A 219 -13.37 41.21 2.99
CA GLN A 219 -12.69 42.26 2.22
C GLN A 219 -13.30 43.64 2.50
N ASN A 220 -14.63 43.75 2.57
CA ASN A 220 -15.31 45.00 2.89
C ASN A 220 -15.02 45.47 4.32
N LYS A 221 -15.00 44.54 5.27
CA LYS A 221 -14.58 44.85 6.66
C LYS A 221 -13.13 45.33 6.74
N ALA A 222 -12.21 44.66 6.02
CA ALA A 222 -10.80 45.06 5.98
C ALA A 222 -10.64 46.47 5.38
N LYS A 223 -11.34 46.79 4.30
CA LYS A 223 -11.33 48.14 3.70
C LYS A 223 -11.89 49.21 4.61
N ALA A 224 -12.84 48.86 5.48
CA ALA A 224 -13.45 49.83 6.43
C ALA A 224 -12.53 50.14 7.62
N ILE A 225 -11.52 49.32 7.87
CA ILE A 225 -10.58 49.50 8.98
C ILE A 225 -9.31 50.25 8.52
N GLY A 226 -9.03 50.32 7.22
CA GLY A 226 -7.82 50.89 6.60
C GLY A 226 -6.88 49.79 6.20
#